data_2b45b222ce4bb18ec91bbdc2d22c083e
#
_entry.id   2b45b222ce4bb18ec91bbdc2d22c083e
#
_cell.length_a   1.000
_cell.length_b   1.000
_cell.length_c   1.000
_cell.angle_alpha   90.00
_cell.angle_beta   90.00
_cell.angle_gamma   90.00
#
_symmetry.space_group_name_H-M   'P 1'
#
loop_
_entity.id
_entity.type
_entity.pdbx_description
1 polymer ?
#
loop_
_entity_poly.entity_id
_entity_poly.type
_entity_poly.pdbx_seq_one_letter_code
_entity_poly.pdbx_strand_id
1 'polypeptide(L)'
;MRNLQSNIGIQYTAIGDTERRGEVVSYHNSPSPAFLLKATTDDVNGLSESDKLNINSSGLFAKSKFAIGFEVEKTRLRRGAVMEYALFKGFEYDSSCGYEAITHVLPLVGRSMWRTKVFNMFAEAKHIIDEQYSPSNHKCGGHMTFSVDGMYGHQLMDLIRPFSGIMYALFRKRLANRYCCENIEMASNFGYEKYTVCKINDHSLEFRLPSRITSVKCMMDRYKLMYAILDFAINKPDARLSKFHRAIRPIILSMYEGNVEKADAILGLAVHFTQFLKTGKIDKYTCGWFEGWTSSRYGSFGSLRAKYSRTFRPIGCQQSSLNDFKARYEILL
;
A
#
# COMPACT_ATOMS: atom_id res chain seq x y z
N MET A 1 -0.09 12.58 26.01
CA MET A 1 0.29 12.97 24.64
C MET A 1 1.81 13.09 24.57
N ARG A 2 2.44 12.40 23.65
CA ARG A 2 3.87 12.47 23.45
C ARG A 2 4.17 13.33 22.24
N ASN A 3 4.90 14.42 22.44
CA ASN A 3 5.41 15.20 21.33
C ASN A 3 6.69 14.53 20.84
N LEU A 4 6.66 13.99 19.63
CA LEU A 4 7.84 13.47 18.96
C LEU A 4 8.39 14.57 18.06
N GLN A 5 9.65 14.93 18.25
CA GLN A 5 10.36 15.88 17.41
C GLN A 5 11.34 15.15 16.52
N SER A 6 11.28 15.37 15.22
CA SER A 6 12.31 14.93 14.30
C SER A 6 13.44 15.96 14.24
N ASN A 7 14.64 15.51 13.83
CA ASN A 7 15.80 16.38 13.64
C ASN A 7 15.62 17.45 12.54
N ILE A 8 14.57 17.32 11.73
CA ILE A 8 14.21 18.26 10.67
C ILE A 8 13.05 19.19 11.07
N GLY A 9 12.78 19.33 12.36
CA GLY A 9 11.80 20.27 12.89
C GLY A 9 10.34 19.85 12.77
N ILE A 10 10.05 18.61 12.35
CA ILE A 10 8.69 18.09 12.29
C ILE A 10 8.26 17.64 13.68
N GLN A 11 7.14 18.16 14.15
CA GLN A 11 6.51 17.72 15.40
C GLN A 11 5.31 16.84 15.10
N TYR A 12 5.19 15.77 15.86
CA TYR A 12 4.07 14.83 15.78
C TYR A 12 3.32 14.80 17.08
N THR A 13 2.03 14.66 16.98
CA THR A 13 1.18 14.39 18.13
C THR A 13 0.31 13.21 17.77
N ALA A 14 0.53 12.08 18.40
CA ALA A 14 -0.37 10.94 18.31
C ALA A 14 -1.56 11.18 19.26
N ILE A 15 -2.78 11.10 18.74
CA ILE A 15 -4.01 11.18 19.50
C ILE A 15 -4.55 9.77 19.70
N GLY A 16 -4.74 9.37 20.97
CA GLY A 16 -5.38 8.08 21.28
C GLY A 16 -4.47 6.86 21.33
N ASP A 17 -3.16 7.04 21.22
CA ASP A 17 -2.21 5.96 21.42
C ASP A 17 -1.83 5.83 22.89
N THR A 18 -2.08 4.64 23.45
CA THR A 18 -1.46 4.21 24.70
C THR A 18 -0.05 3.74 24.37
N GLU A 19 0.88 4.67 24.32
CA GLU A 19 2.26 4.35 24.01
C GLU A 19 2.93 3.58 25.16
N ARG A 20 3.33 2.37 24.87
CA ARG A 20 4.31 1.66 25.67
C ARG A 20 5.61 1.60 24.88
N ARG A 21 6.66 2.22 25.40
CA ARG A 21 7.98 2.24 24.77
C ARG A 21 8.51 0.82 24.62
N GLY A 22 8.83 0.40 23.39
CA GLY A 22 9.44 -0.89 23.10
C GLY A 22 8.48 -2.08 23.16
N GLU A 23 7.19 -1.87 23.32
CA GLU A 23 6.19 -2.92 23.17
C GLU A 23 5.76 -3.05 21.72
N VAL A 24 5.38 -4.27 21.37
CA VAL A 24 4.72 -4.59 20.11
C VAL A 24 3.38 -3.87 20.05
N VAL A 25 3.19 -3.03 19.06
CA VAL A 25 1.96 -2.24 18.89
C VAL A 25 1.28 -2.70 17.63
N SER A 26 0.15 -3.39 17.76
CA SER A 26 -0.64 -3.82 16.62
C SER A 26 -1.27 -2.62 15.93
N TYR A 27 -0.86 -2.38 14.69
CA TYR A 27 -1.40 -1.32 13.84
C TYR A 27 -2.88 -1.54 13.51
N HIS A 28 -3.31 -2.80 13.40
CA HIS A 28 -4.66 -3.19 13.03
C HIS A 28 -5.73 -2.77 14.04
N ASN A 29 -5.34 -2.52 15.28
CA ASN A 29 -6.24 -2.11 16.36
C ASN A 29 -6.23 -0.61 16.62
N SER A 30 -5.50 0.18 15.83
CA SER A 30 -5.47 1.64 15.99
C SER A 30 -6.77 2.24 15.45
N PRO A 31 -7.50 3.02 16.24
CA PRO A 31 -8.64 3.77 15.73
C PRO A 31 -8.18 4.82 14.72
N SER A 32 -9.12 5.27 13.92
CA SER A 32 -9.00 6.26 12.85
C SER A 32 -8.15 7.48 13.16
N PRO A 33 -7.62 8.19 12.18
CA PRO A 33 -6.32 8.83 12.12
C PRO A 33 -6.12 9.87 13.19
N ALA A 34 -5.12 9.62 13.99
CA ALA A 34 -4.80 10.48 15.09
C ALA A 34 -3.45 11.16 14.94
N PHE A 35 -2.93 11.27 13.73
CA PHE A 35 -1.62 11.82 13.54
C PHE A 35 -1.63 13.22 12.98
N LEU A 36 -1.08 14.17 13.75
CA LEU A 36 -1.04 15.56 13.38
C LEU A 36 0.39 15.97 13.02
N LEU A 37 0.62 16.32 11.76
CA LEU A 37 1.83 17.01 11.33
C LEU A 37 1.72 18.49 11.69
N LYS A 38 2.59 18.97 12.57
CA LYS A 38 2.64 20.37 12.97
C LYS A 38 3.58 21.15 12.05
N ALA A 39 3.13 22.29 11.59
CA ALA A 39 3.97 23.28 10.92
C ALA A 39 4.73 24.14 11.92
N THR A 40 5.88 24.63 11.53
CA THR A 40 6.55 25.76 12.22
C THR A 40 5.88 27.06 11.81
N THR A 41 6.14 28.15 12.54
CA THR A 41 5.64 29.49 12.18
C THR A 41 6.11 29.91 10.77
N ASP A 42 7.35 29.60 10.42
CA ASP A 42 7.91 29.90 9.08
C ASP A 42 7.23 29.10 7.98
N ASP A 43 6.89 27.84 8.25
CA ASP A 43 6.10 27.03 7.31
C ASP A 43 4.73 27.66 7.02
N VAL A 44 4.03 28.15 8.05
CA VAL A 44 2.70 28.77 7.92
C VAL A 44 2.76 30.03 7.07
N ASN A 45 3.81 30.84 7.23
CA ASN A 45 4.01 32.06 6.46
C ASN A 45 4.30 31.78 4.97
N GLY A 46 4.89 30.64 4.65
CA GLY A 46 5.20 30.19 3.29
C GLY A 46 4.12 29.36 2.61
N LEU A 47 2.96 29.13 3.25
CA LEU A 47 1.92 28.27 2.70
C LEU A 47 1.23 28.86 1.48
N SER A 48 1.06 28.04 0.44
CA SER A 48 0.16 28.35 -0.66
C SER A 48 -1.31 28.37 -0.18
N GLU A 49 -2.20 29.05 -0.93
CA GLU A 49 -3.61 29.07 -0.58
C GLU A 49 -4.25 27.66 -0.52
N SER A 50 -3.80 26.75 -1.39
CA SER A 50 -4.24 25.35 -1.35
C SER A 50 -3.78 24.61 -0.09
N ASP A 51 -2.61 24.96 0.44
CA ASP A 51 -2.09 24.36 1.66
C ASP A 51 -2.77 24.91 2.91
N LYS A 52 -3.15 26.18 2.90
CA LYS A 52 -3.94 26.81 3.97
C LYS A 52 -5.29 26.12 4.17
N LEU A 53 -5.92 25.64 3.09
CA LEU A 53 -7.17 24.87 3.16
C LEU A 53 -7.01 23.52 3.86
N ASN A 54 -5.78 22.99 3.94
CA ASN A 54 -5.45 21.73 4.59
C ASN A 54 -4.87 21.90 6.00
N ILE A 55 -5.12 23.02 6.64
CA ILE A 55 -4.73 23.29 8.02
C ILE A 55 -5.97 23.21 8.93
N ASN A 56 -5.78 22.70 10.15
CA ASN A 56 -6.84 22.70 11.15
C ASN A 56 -7.12 24.13 11.68
N SER A 57 -8.13 24.27 12.50
CA SER A 57 -8.58 25.55 13.07
C SER A 57 -7.50 26.27 13.93
N SER A 58 -6.48 25.57 14.41
CA SER A 58 -5.35 26.20 15.12
C SER A 58 -4.29 26.77 14.17
N GLY A 59 -4.41 26.57 12.85
CA GLY A 59 -3.47 27.05 11.84
C GLY A 59 -2.12 26.36 11.81
N LEU A 60 -1.92 25.29 12.57
CA LEU A 60 -0.60 24.69 12.78
C LEU A 60 -0.49 23.23 12.33
N PHE A 61 -1.60 22.55 12.05
CA PHE A 61 -1.57 21.11 11.78
C PHE A 61 -2.17 20.79 10.42
N ALA A 62 -1.56 19.82 9.73
CA ALA A 62 -2.14 19.26 8.53
C ALA A 62 -3.52 18.67 8.82
N LYS A 63 -4.50 19.01 7.97
CA LYS A 63 -5.82 18.41 7.99
C LYS A 63 -5.98 17.54 6.75
N SER A 64 -6.27 16.28 6.96
CA SER A 64 -6.62 15.35 5.88
C SER A 64 -7.70 14.40 6.37
N LYS A 65 -8.70 14.17 5.53
CA LYS A 65 -9.67 13.09 5.77
C LYS A 65 -9.13 11.71 5.43
N PHE A 66 -7.95 11.64 4.78
CA PHE A 66 -7.28 10.40 4.42
C PHE A 66 -6.09 10.16 5.33
N ALA A 67 -5.91 8.91 5.72
CA ALA A 67 -4.76 8.49 6.50
C ALA A 67 -4.15 7.21 5.97
N ILE A 68 -2.86 7.00 6.25
CA ILE A 68 -2.12 5.81 5.86
C ILE A 68 -1.09 5.43 6.91
N GLY A 69 -0.85 4.14 7.05
CA GLY A 69 0.27 3.57 7.76
C GLY A 69 0.93 2.46 6.95
N PHE A 70 2.16 2.17 7.30
CA PHE A 70 2.97 1.16 6.64
C PHE A 70 3.53 0.18 7.65
N GLU A 71 3.57 -1.09 7.26
CA GLU A 71 4.38 -2.12 7.86
C GLU A 71 5.62 -2.33 6.98
N VAL A 72 6.78 -2.04 7.54
CA VAL A 72 8.07 -2.16 6.84
C VAL A 72 8.76 -3.43 7.30
N GLU A 73 8.50 -4.52 6.58
CA GLU A 73 9.03 -5.84 6.93
C GLU A 73 10.51 -5.98 6.52
N LYS A 74 11.31 -6.51 7.43
CA LYS A 74 12.76 -6.69 7.30
C LYS A 74 13.22 -8.03 7.88
N THR A 75 14.19 -8.66 7.24
CA THR A 75 14.78 -9.90 7.76
C THR A 75 15.69 -9.65 8.97
N ARG A 76 16.30 -8.46 9.00
CA ARG A 76 17.10 -7.99 10.14
C ARG A 76 16.76 -6.54 10.42
N LEU A 77 16.47 -6.26 11.67
CA LEU A 77 16.14 -4.93 12.15
C LEU A 77 16.76 -4.72 13.53
N ARG A 78 17.49 -3.63 13.70
CA ARG A 78 17.99 -3.22 15.02
C ARG A 78 16.84 -2.57 15.78
N ARG A 79 16.25 -3.31 16.72
CA ARG A 79 15.05 -2.89 17.46
C ARG A 79 15.16 -1.49 18.07
N GLY A 80 16.28 -1.21 18.77
CA GLY A 80 16.48 0.12 19.36
C GLY A 80 16.45 1.25 18.34
N ALA A 81 17.00 1.02 17.14
CA ALA A 81 17.06 2.03 16.09
C ALA A 81 15.69 2.43 15.54
N VAL A 82 14.70 1.52 15.54
CA VAL A 82 13.35 1.86 15.06
C VAL A 82 12.74 2.98 15.88
N MET A 83 12.90 2.92 17.20
CA MET A 83 12.32 3.88 18.12
C MET A 83 13.09 5.21 18.20
N GLU A 84 14.25 5.31 17.53
CA GLU A 84 14.99 6.57 17.36
C GLU A 84 14.29 7.51 16.37
N TYR A 85 13.49 6.95 15.44
CA TYR A 85 12.80 7.71 14.40
C TYR A 85 11.34 7.99 14.77
N ALA A 86 10.97 9.26 14.67
CA ALA A 86 9.60 9.70 14.94
C ALA A 86 8.55 9.12 13.97
N LEU A 87 8.97 8.57 12.83
CA LEU A 87 8.11 7.91 11.87
C LEU A 87 7.43 6.66 12.45
N PHE A 88 8.13 5.93 13.32
CA PHE A 88 7.68 4.63 13.77
C PHE A 88 7.00 4.68 15.14
N LYS A 89 5.88 4.02 15.22
CA LYS A 89 5.08 3.80 16.41
C LYS A 89 5.65 2.65 17.25
N GLY A 90 6.18 1.63 16.56
CA GLY A 90 6.68 0.43 17.21
C GLY A 90 7.28 -0.55 16.21
N PHE A 91 7.52 -1.75 16.70
CA PHE A 91 7.98 -2.87 15.89
C PHE A 91 7.34 -4.16 16.40
N GLU A 92 7.16 -5.11 15.48
CA GLU A 92 6.68 -6.46 15.78
C GLU A 92 7.68 -7.50 15.32
N TYR A 93 7.65 -8.69 15.93
CA TYR A 93 8.32 -9.87 15.41
C TYR A 93 7.31 -10.69 14.61
N ASP A 94 7.64 -10.94 13.34
CA ASP A 94 6.88 -11.85 12.50
C ASP A 94 7.75 -13.06 12.14
N SER A 95 7.26 -14.24 12.47
CA SER A 95 7.96 -15.51 12.20
C SER A 95 8.17 -15.78 10.71
N SER A 96 7.42 -15.14 9.83
CA SER A 96 7.51 -15.33 8.38
C SER A 96 8.62 -14.49 7.73
N CYS A 97 8.82 -13.26 8.19
CA CYS A 97 9.77 -12.31 7.60
C CYS A 97 10.91 -11.90 8.54
N GLY A 98 10.71 -11.97 9.86
CA GLY A 98 11.64 -11.58 10.91
C GLY A 98 11.12 -10.40 11.73
N TYR A 99 11.10 -9.19 11.21
CA TYR A 99 10.68 -7.98 11.94
C TYR A 99 9.83 -7.07 11.06
N GLU A 100 8.90 -6.39 11.71
CA GLU A 100 8.07 -5.35 11.12
C GLU A 100 8.30 -4.03 11.88
N ALA A 101 8.72 -2.98 11.19
CA ALA A 101 8.70 -1.63 11.72
C ALA A 101 7.38 -0.97 11.32
N ILE A 102 6.59 -0.54 12.31
CA ILE A 102 5.23 -0.07 12.14
C ILE A 102 5.23 1.45 12.25
N THR A 103 4.77 2.13 11.19
CA THR A 103 4.69 3.59 11.22
C THR A 103 3.53 4.07 12.07
N HIS A 104 3.61 5.32 12.51
CA HIS A 104 2.41 6.03 12.93
C HIS A 104 1.41 6.14 11.78
N VAL A 105 0.16 6.44 12.12
CA VAL A 105 -0.88 6.79 11.15
C VAL A 105 -0.61 8.19 10.64
N LEU A 106 -0.24 8.30 9.37
CA LEU A 106 0.15 9.55 8.73
C LEU A 106 -1.03 10.18 8.00
N PRO A 107 -1.16 11.52 8.00
CA PRO A 107 -2.10 12.18 7.10
C PRO A 107 -1.70 11.89 5.66
N LEU A 108 -2.66 11.43 4.84
CA LEU A 108 -2.43 11.16 3.44
C LEU A 108 -2.92 12.36 2.62
N VAL A 109 -1.97 13.13 2.09
CA VAL A 109 -2.23 14.43 1.48
C VAL A 109 -1.78 14.50 0.01
N GLY A 110 -2.40 15.41 -0.73
CA GLY A 110 -2.04 15.76 -2.09
C GLY A 110 -0.66 16.42 -2.19
N ARG A 111 -0.31 16.88 -3.40
CA ARG A 111 0.93 17.64 -3.62
C ARG A 111 0.86 18.95 -2.84
N SER A 112 1.72 19.07 -1.83
CA SER A 112 1.71 20.17 -0.88
C SER A 112 2.98 20.16 -0.05
N MET A 113 3.19 21.19 0.74
CA MET A 113 4.22 21.23 1.76
C MET A 113 4.13 20.02 2.72
N TRP A 114 2.92 19.63 3.10
CA TRP A 114 2.70 18.48 4.00
C TRP A 114 3.22 17.18 3.42
N ARG A 115 3.04 16.97 2.10
CA ARG A 115 3.62 15.81 1.41
C ARG A 115 5.16 15.85 1.45
N THR A 116 5.77 17.01 1.32
CA THR A 116 7.22 17.17 1.47
C THR A 116 7.68 16.82 2.88
N LYS A 117 6.94 17.24 3.91
CA LYS A 117 7.24 16.87 5.29
C LYS A 117 7.16 15.37 5.52
N VAL A 118 6.15 14.68 4.98
CA VAL A 118 6.06 13.21 5.03
C VAL A 118 7.27 12.57 4.33
N PHE A 119 7.65 13.07 3.17
CA PHE A 119 8.85 12.57 2.48
C PHE A 119 10.12 12.75 3.32
N ASN A 120 10.28 13.90 3.98
CA ASN A 120 11.43 14.16 4.84
C ASN A 120 11.47 13.19 6.02
N MET A 121 10.31 12.85 6.62
CA MET A 121 10.23 11.81 7.65
C MET A 121 10.72 10.45 7.16
N PHE A 122 10.32 10.07 5.94
CA PHE A 122 10.80 8.83 5.34
C PHE A 122 12.30 8.88 5.10
N ALA A 123 12.82 10.00 4.60
CA ALA A 123 14.24 10.20 4.34
C ALA A 123 15.08 10.17 5.62
N GLU A 124 14.58 10.73 6.73
CA GLU A 124 15.21 10.65 8.06
C GLU A 124 15.33 9.18 8.50
N ALA A 125 14.28 8.39 8.30
CA ALA A 125 14.23 6.98 8.69
C ALA A 125 14.84 6.00 7.67
N LYS A 126 15.63 6.49 6.71
CA LYS A 126 16.21 5.68 5.62
C LYS A 126 16.96 4.44 6.08
N HIS A 127 17.61 4.48 7.24
CA HIS A 127 18.36 3.34 7.79
C HIS A 127 17.48 2.16 8.19
N ILE A 128 16.18 2.40 8.41
CA ILE A 128 15.20 1.35 8.62
C ILE A 128 14.53 0.97 7.29
N ILE A 129 14.27 1.94 6.40
CA ILE A 129 13.46 1.75 5.21
C ILE A 129 14.28 1.12 4.07
N ASP A 130 15.50 1.60 3.81
CA ASP A 130 16.29 1.19 2.65
C ASP A 130 16.95 -0.18 2.86
N GLU A 131 16.85 -1.05 1.84
CA GLU A 131 17.40 -2.42 1.87
C GLU A 131 18.92 -2.46 2.07
N GLN A 132 19.65 -1.43 1.67
CA GLN A 132 21.09 -1.36 1.87
C GLN A 132 21.51 -1.31 3.34
N TYR A 133 20.62 -0.84 4.24
CA TYR A 133 20.88 -0.76 5.68
C TYR A 133 20.10 -1.83 6.46
N SER A 134 18.86 -2.08 6.07
CA SER A 134 17.95 -3.04 6.70
C SER A 134 17.46 -4.04 5.66
N PRO A 135 18.11 -5.22 5.54
CA PRO A 135 17.82 -6.16 4.47
C PRO A 135 16.41 -6.72 4.55
N SER A 136 15.83 -6.96 3.39
CA SER A 136 14.57 -7.69 3.21
C SER A 136 14.71 -8.78 2.15
N ASN A 137 13.82 -9.75 2.12
CA ASN A 137 13.80 -10.82 1.13
C ASN A 137 12.40 -11.01 0.53
N HIS A 138 12.23 -12.05 -0.26
CA HIS A 138 10.97 -12.35 -0.95
C HIS A 138 9.79 -12.71 -0.02
N LYS A 139 10.06 -13.04 1.25
CA LYS A 139 9.01 -13.31 2.25
C LYS A 139 8.44 -12.01 2.84
N CYS A 140 9.26 -10.95 2.84
CA CYS A 140 8.84 -9.67 3.37
C CYS A 140 7.74 -9.04 2.50
N GLY A 141 6.70 -8.54 3.15
CA GLY A 141 5.67 -7.69 2.58
C GLY A 141 5.98 -6.21 2.79
N GLY A 142 5.01 -5.40 2.49
CA GLY A 142 5.02 -3.96 2.75
C GLY A 142 3.57 -3.50 2.78
N HIS A 143 2.89 -3.93 3.83
CA HIS A 143 1.46 -3.72 3.98
C HIS A 143 1.15 -2.23 4.12
N MET A 144 -0.02 -1.85 3.68
CA MET A 144 -0.50 -0.48 3.74
C MET A 144 -1.90 -0.48 4.32
N THR A 145 -2.03 0.06 5.52
CA THR A 145 -3.32 0.30 6.16
C THR A 145 -3.74 1.74 5.91
N PHE A 146 -4.95 1.96 5.47
CA PHE A 146 -5.46 3.28 5.15
C PHE A 146 -6.93 3.43 5.55
N SER A 147 -7.32 4.66 5.81
CA SER A 147 -8.67 5.00 6.27
C SER A 147 -9.13 6.34 5.71
N VAL A 148 -10.43 6.54 5.79
CA VAL A 148 -11.10 7.81 5.49
C VAL A 148 -11.90 8.22 6.73
N ASP A 149 -11.73 9.45 7.17
CA ASP A 149 -12.41 9.97 8.34
C ASP A 149 -13.94 9.84 8.20
N GLY A 150 -14.57 9.31 9.23
CA GLY A 150 -16.02 9.08 9.27
C GLY A 150 -16.50 7.85 8.48
N MET A 151 -15.60 6.98 7.95
CA MET A 151 -15.99 5.79 7.20
C MET A 151 -15.60 4.50 7.91
N TYR A 152 -16.45 3.48 7.77
CA TYR A 152 -16.12 2.11 8.12
C TYR A 152 -15.38 1.40 6.97
N GLY A 153 -14.56 0.40 7.31
CA GLY A 153 -13.77 -0.34 6.33
C GLY A 153 -14.61 -0.97 5.20
N HIS A 154 -15.77 -1.53 5.52
CA HIS A 154 -16.66 -2.13 4.50
C HIS A 154 -17.21 -1.09 3.51
N GLN A 155 -17.52 0.14 3.97
CA GLN A 155 -17.97 1.22 3.09
C GLN A 155 -16.82 1.68 2.16
N LEU A 156 -15.64 1.82 2.73
CA LEU A 156 -14.45 2.22 1.97
C LEU A 156 -14.08 1.17 0.92
N MET A 157 -14.25 -0.12 1.22
CA MET A 157 -14.00 -1.22 0.29
C MET A 157 -14.72 -1.05 -1.04
N ASP A 158 -16.02 -0.79 -1.00
CA ASP A 158 -16.82 -0.68 -2.23
C ASP A 158 -16.39 0.51 -3.09
N LEU A 159 -16.00 1.59 -2.46
CA LEU A 159 -15.56 2.81 -3.14
C LEU A 159 -14.19 2.67 -3.80
N ILE A 160 -13.23 1.98 -3.17
CA ILE A 160 -11.87 1.85 -3.73
C ILE A 160 -11.74 0.72 -4.74
N ARG A 161 -12.59 -0.30 -4.70
CA ARG A 161 -12.51 -1.49 -5.56
C ARG A 161 -12.37 -1.16 -7.05
N PRO A 162 -13.13 -0.19 -7.63
CA PRO A 162 -12.99 0.20 -9.04
C PRO A 162 -11.60 0.73 -9.42
N PHE A 163 -10.84 1.26 -8.48
CA PHE A 163 -9.53 1.85 -8.67
C PHE A 163 -8.38 0.94 -8.18
N SER A 164 -8.71 -0.21 -7.59
CA SER A 164 -7.73 -1.12 -6.98
C SER A 164 -7.02 -2.05 -7.95
N GLY A 165 -7.48 -2.16 -9.20
CA GLY A 165 -6.83 -3.02 -10.21
C GLY A 165 -5.35 -2.70 -10.43
N ILE A 166 -4.93 -1.47 -10.20
CA ILE A 166 -3.53 -1.07 -10.27
C ILE A 166 -2.66 -1.75 -9.20
N MET A 167 -3.20 -1.97 -8.00
CA MET A 167 -2.51 -2.68 -6.92
C MET A 167 -2.23 -4.12 -7.31
N TYR A 168 -3.18 -4.77 -7.96
CA TYR A 168 -3.03 -6.13 -8.49
C TYR A 168 -1.97 -6.18 -9.60
N ALA A 169 -2.01 -5.25 -10.53
CA ALA A 169 -1.04 -5.19 -11.62
C ALA A 169 0.39 -4.97 -11.12
N LEU A 170 0.60 -4.06 -10.17
CA LEU A 170 1.91 -3.77 -9.57
C LEU A 170 2.47 -4.96 -8.80
N PHE A 171 1.65 -5.61 -8.01
CA PHE A 171 2.08 -6.68 -7.10
C PHE A 171 1.63 -8.08 -7.55
N ARG A 172 1.32 -8.24 -8.82
CA ARG A 172 0.81 -9.45 -9.46
C ARG A 172 1.55 -10.74 -9.11
N LYS A 173 2.89 -10.65 -8.95
CA LYS A 173 3.73 -11.80 -8.57
C LYS A 173 3.45 -12.33 -7.16
N ARG A 174 2.68 -11.60 -6.36
CA ARG A 174 2.27 -12.01 -5.02
C ARG A 174 0.83 -12.56 -4.95
N LEU A 175 0.08 -12.53 -6.05
CA LEU A 175 -1.27 -13.10 -6.10
C LEU A 175 -1.31 -14.59 -5.81
N ALA A 176 -0.20 -15.30 -6.03
CA ALA A 176 -0.01 -16.70 -5.67
C ALA A 176 0.67 -16.89 -4.29
N ASN A 177 0.83 -15.84 -3.51
CA ASN A 177 1.50 -15.90 -2.22
C ASN A 177 0.48 -16.15 -1.10
N ARG A 178 0.60 -17.29 -0.42
CA ARG A 178 -0.31 -17.71 0.66
C ARG A 178 -0.43 -16.73 1.83
N TYR A 179 0.55 -15.86 2.04
CA TYR A 179 0.53 -14.87 3.13
C TYR A 179 -0.34 -13.64 2.84
N CYS A 180 -0.63 -13.37 1.57
CA CYS A 180 -1.46 -12.23 1.18
C CYS A 180 -2.64 -12.63 0.28
N CYS A 181 -2.68 -13.88 -0.20
CA CYS A 181 -3.77 -14.37 -1.00
C CYS A 181 -3.79 -15.90 -0.91
N GLU A 182 -4.61 -16.45 -0.02
CA GLU A 182 -4.66 -17.89 0.18
C GLU A 182 -5.33 -18.60 -1.00
N ASN A 183 -6.27 -17.94 -1.67
CA ASN A 183 -6.98 -18.48 -2.81
C ASN A 183 -7.52 -17.39 -3.75
N ILE A 184 -8.00 -17.79 -4.93
CA ILE A 184 -8.56 -16.88 -5.93
C ILE A 184 -9.80 -16.15 -5.42
N GLU A 185 -10.62 -16.81 -4.61
CA GLU A 185 -11.80 -16.19 -4.02
C GLU A 185 -11.40 -15.04 -3.09
N MET A 186 -10.37 -15.24 -2.25
CA MET A 186 -9.79 -14.18 -1.43
C MET A 186 -9.10 -13.09 -2.25
N ALA A 187 -8.65 -13.40 -3.48
CA ALA A 187 -8.13 -12.40 -4.39
C ALA A 187 -9.24 -11.55 -5.01
N SER A 188 -10.41 -12.12 -5.31
CA SER A 188 -11.53 -11.38 -5.92
C SER A 188 -12.35 -10.59 -4.90
N ASN A 189 -12.39 -11.04 -3.66
CA ASN A 189 -13.14 -10.43 -2.58
C ASN A 189 -12.19 -9.81 -1.56
N PHE A 190 -12.38 -8.53 -1.25
CA PHE A 190 -11.82 -7.97 -0.04
C PHE A 190 -12.56 -8.62 1.15
N GLY A 191 -11.85 -8.96 2.21
CA GLY A 191 -12.45 -9.75 3.28
C GLY A 191 -11.85 -9.48 4.65
N TYR A 192 -12.47 -10.06 5.67
CA TYR A 192 -12.02 -9.93 7.07
C TYR A 192 -10.89 -10.90 7.43
N GLU A 193 -10.64 -11.88 6.58
CA GLU A 193 -9.63 -12.92 6.80
C GLU A 193 -8.21 -12.37 6.70
N LYS A 194 -7.31 -12.91 7.51
CA LYS A 194 -5.91 -12.48 7.57
C LYS A 194 -5.19 -12.58 6.21
N TYR A 195 -5.51 -13.59 5.41
CA TYR A 195 -4.79 -13.89 4.16
C TYR A 195 -5.58 -13.49 2.91
N THR A 196 -6.23 -12.33 2.95
CA THR A 196 -6.85 -11.68 1.80
C THR A 196 -5.92 -10.68 1.15
N VAL A 197 -6.15 -10.35 -0.12
CA VAL A 197 -5.43 -9.27 -0.81
C VAL A 197 -5.62 -7.93 -0.13
N CYS A 198 -6.85 -7.67 0.33
CA CYS A 198 -7.19 -6.48 1.10
C CYS A 198 -8.07 -6.89 2.28
N LYS A 199 -7.53 -6.74 3.48
CA LYS A 199 -8.24 -7.05 4.72
C LYS A 199 -9.10 -5.86 5.14
N ILE A 200 -10.34 -6.17 5.56
CA ILE A 200 -11.27 -5.18 6.10
C ILE A 200 -11.12 -5.17 7.62
N ASN A 201 -10.84 -4.00 8.17
CA ASN A 201 -10.90 -3.71 9.59
C ASN A 201 -12.09 -2.76 9.85
N ASP A 202 -12.44 -2.51 11.12
CA ASP A 202 -13.61 -1.70 11.48
C ASP A 202 -13.63 -0.32 10.80
N HIS A 203 -12.54 0.41 10.86
CA HIS A 203 -12.42 1.77 10.31
C HIS A 203 -11.33 1.92 9.26
N SER A 204 -10.76 0.83 8.75
CA SER A 204 -9.65 0.89 7.80
C SER A 204 -9.65 -0.31 6.86
N LEU A 205 -8.85 -0.19 5.82
CA LEU A 205 -8.50 -1.31 4.94
C LEU A 205 -6.98 -1.49 4.96
N GLU A 206 -6.56 -2.73 4.85
CA GLU A 206 -5.15 -3.09 4.76
C GLU A 206 -4.89 -3.84 3.46
N PHE A 207 -4.13 -3.23 2.54
CA PHE A 207 -3.56 -3.97 1.42
C PHE A 207 -2.38 -4.81 1.88
N ARG A 208 -2.55 -6.14 1.83
CA ARG A 208 -1.53 -7.14 2.17
C ARG A 208 -0.73 -7.63 0.96
N LEU A 209 -1.25 -7.36 -0.23
CA LEU A 209 -0.61 -7.74 -1.49
C LEU A 209 0.73 -7.06 -1.77
N PRO A 210 1.01 -5.80 -1.35
CA PRO A 210 2.26 -5.15 -1.68
C PRO A 210 3.50 -5.94 -1.21
N SER A 211 4.52 -5.98 -2.09
CA SER A 211 5.82 -6.56 -1.77
C SER A 211 6.58 -5.70 -0.76
N ARG A 212 7.74 -6.16 -0.33
CA ARG A 212 8.63 -5.43 0.58
C ARG A 212 8.88 -3.99 0.14
N ILE A 213 9.11 -3.12 1.11
CA ILE A 213 9.55 -1.74 0.89
C ILE A 213 11.08 -1.74 0.83
N THR A 214 11.62 -1.34 -0.33
CA THR A 214 13.05 -1.41 -0.64
C THR A 214 13.79 -0.10 -0.44
N SER A 215 13.06 1.02 -0.47
CA SER A 215 13.66 2.35 -0.35
C SER A 215 12.63 3.41 0.05
N VAL A 216 13.14 4.54 0.53
CA VAL A 216 12.34 5.75 0.78
C VAL A 216 11.54 6.15 -0.45
N LYS A 217 12.15 6.09 -1.65
CA LYS A 217 11.47 6.35 -2.91
C LYS A 217 10.30 5.40 -3.13
N CYS A 218 10.52 4.10 -2.92
CA CYS A 218 9.47 3.07 -3.04
C CYS A 218 8.29 3.37 -2.09
N MET A 219 8.58 3.70 -0.84
CA MET A 219 7.56 4.04 0.16
C MET A 219 6.79 5.30 -0.24
N MET A 220 7.48 6.33 -0.72
CA MET A 220 6.85 7.58 -1.16
C MET A 220 6.00 7.41 -2.41
N ASP A 221 6.40 6.59 -3.37
CA ASP A 221 5.61 6.32 -4.56
C ASP A 221 4.32 5.56 -4.20
N ARG A 222 4.37 4.65 -3.22
CA ARG A 222 3.17 3.99 -2.67
C ARG A 222 2.25 4.97 -1.95
N TYR A 223 2.81 5.88 -1.16
CA TYR A 223 2.05 6.96 -0.51
C TYR A 223 1.28 7.80 -1.55
N LYS A 224 1.96 8.23 -2.61
CA LYS A 224 1.33 9.00 -3.70
C LYS A 224 0.23 8.20 -4.42
N LEU A 225 0.47 6.92 -4.66
CA LEU A 225 -0.49 6.04 -5.32
C LEU A 225 -1.75 5.87 -4.48
N MET A 226 -1.58 5.60 -3.17
CA MET A 226 -2.72 5.46 -2.26
C MET A 226 -3.53 6.75 -2.14
N TYR A 227 -2.86 7.91 -2.10
CA TYR A 227 -3.56 9.19 -2.19
C TYR A 227 -4.42 9.28 -3.46
N ALA A 228 -3.87 8.93 -4.61
CA ALA A 228 -4.62 9.00 -5.87
C ALA A 228 -5.80 8.03 -5.89
N ILE A 229 -5.65 6.82 -5.34
CA ILE A 229 -6.76 5.86 -5.22
C ILE A 229 -7.88 6.45 -4.38
N LEU A 230 -7.57 6.96 -3.19
CA LEU A 230 -8.58 7.53 -2.30
C LEU A 230 -9.19 8.83 -2.86
N ASP A 231 -8.38 9.70 -3.47
CA ASP A 231 -8.89 10.94 -4.09
C ASP A 231 -9.89 10.64 -5.21
N PHE A 232 -9.62 9.63 -6.04
CA PHE A 232 -10.56 9.23 -7.07
C PHE A 232 -11.79 8.52 -6.49
N ALA A 233 -11.60 7.61 -5.56
CA ALA A 233 -12.69 6.86 -4.96
C ALA A 233 -13.70 7.76 -4.20
N ILE A 234 -13.20 8.77 -3.49
CA ILE A 234 -14.01 9.59 -2.59
C ILE A 234 -14.43 10.94 -3.20
N ASN A 235 -13.51 11.60 -3.92
CA ASN A 235 -13.76 12.93 -4.45
C ASN A 235 -14.18 12.93 -5.93
N LYS A 236 -14.00 11.81 -6.64
CA LYS A 236 -14.24 11.69 -8.08
C LYS A 236 -14.81 10.29 -8.44
N PRO A 237 -15.83 9.79 -7.72
CA PRO A 237 -16.32 8.40 -7.86
C PRO A 237 -16.81 8.10 -9.30
N ASP A 238 -17.35 9.08 -10.00
CA ASP A 238 -17.84 8.94 -11.38
C ASP A 238 -16.74 9.07 -12.45
N ALA A 239 -15.49 9.25 -12.02
CA ALA A 239 -14.40 9.40 -12.97
C ALA A 239 -14.16 8.10 -13.75
N ARG A 240 -14.00 8.23 -15.07
CA ARG A 240 -13.62 7.09 -15.92
C ARG A 240 -12.25 6.55 -15.50
N LEU A 241 -12.08 5.24 -15.56
CA LEU A 241 -10.81 4.57 -15.23
C LEU A 241 -9.61 5.15 -16.03
N SER A 242 -9.83 5.54 -17.29
CA SER A 242 -8.80 6.18 -18.10
C SER A 242 -8.31 7.53 -17.55
N LYS A 243 -9.18 8.30 -16.89
CA LYS A 243 -8.79 9.55 -16.22
C LYS A 243 -7.94 9.25 -14.99
N PHE A 244 -8.30 8.24 -14.21
CA PHE A 244 -7.51 7.74 -13.09
C PHE A 244 -6.13 7.26 -13.56
N HIS A 245 -6.07 6.39 -14.57
CA HIS A 245 -4.81 5.88 -15.12
C HIS A 245 -3.89 7.00 -15.61
N ARG A 246 -4.44 8.02 -16.27
CA ARG A 246 -3.67 9.22 -16.67
C ARG A 246 -3.08 9.96 -15.46
N ALA A 247 -3.86 10.09 -14.39
CA ALA A 247 -3.41 10.78 -13.17
C ALA A 247 -2.30 10.01 -12.44
N ILE A 248 -2.34 8.68 -12.41
CA ILE A 248 -1.33 7.86 -11.73
C ILE A 248 -0.12 7.52 -12.61
N ARG A 249 -0.18 7.70 -13.93
CA ARG A 249 0.90 7.36 -14.87
C ARG A 249 2.27 7.91 -14.46
N PRO A 250 2.42 9.17 -14.01
CA PRO A 250 3.71 9.69 -13.53
C PRO A 250 4.24 8.93 -12.30
N ILE A 251 3.36 8.44 -11.44
CA ILE A 251 3.74 7.65 -10.26
C ILE A 251 4.25 6.27 -10.71
N ILE A 252 3.54 5.64 -11.64
CA ILE A 252 3.95 4.34 -12.18
C ILE A 252 5.27 4.45 -12.94
N LEU A 253 5.47 5.52 -13.73
CA LEU A 253 6.76 5.82 -14.37
C LEU A 253 7.88 5.96 -13.33
N SER A 254 7.64 6.66 -12.22
CA SER A 254 8.59 6.76 -11.12
C SER A 254 8.94 5.40 -10.53
N MET A 255 7.95 4.53 -10.29
CA MET A 255 8.16 3.17 -9.78
C MET A 255 9.00 2.29 -10.70
N TYR A 256 8.98 2.55 -12.00
CA TYR A 256 9.73 1.81 -13.03
C TYR A 256 10.89 2.63 -13.62
N GLU A 257 11.39 3.62 -12.87
CA GLU A 257 12.59 4.39 -13.23
C GLU A 257 12.51 5.05 -14.63
N GLY A 258 11.30 5.47 -15.01
CA GLY A 258 11.04 6.10 -16.31
C GLY A 258 10.81 5.13 -17.47
N ASN A 259 10.82 3.81 -17.23
CA ASN A 259 10.54 2.83 -18.28
C ASN A 259 9.07 2.90 -18.73
N VAL A 260 8.87 3.54 -19.89
CA VAL A 260 7.53 3.81 -20.46
C VAL A 260 6.80 2.51 -20.81
N GLU A 261 7.49 1.55 -21.44
CA GLU A 261 6.88 0.29 -21.86
C GLU A 261 6.35 -0.52 -20.66
N LYS A 262 7.16 -0.62 -19.58
CA LYS A 262 6.73 -1.27 -18.34
C LYS A 262 5.56 -0.54 -17.69
N ALA A 263 5.60 0.78 -17.64
CA ALA A 263 4.53 1.57 -17.05
C ALA A 263 3.22 1.40 -17.81
N ASP A 264 3.26 1.45 -19.14
CA ASP A 264 2.07 1.30 -19.99
C ASP A 264 1.54 -0.15 -19.96
N ALA A 265 2.42 -1.17 -19.90
CA ALA A 265 2.03 -2.55 -19.72
C ALA A 265 1.32 -2.78 -18.36
N ILE A 266 1.82 -2.17 -17.28
CA ILE A 266 1.16 -2.22 -15.95
C ILE A 266 -0.20 -1.54 -15.97
N LEU A 267 -0.33 -0.37 -16.57
CA LEU A 267 -1.62 0.32 -16.69
C LEU A 267 -2.61 -0.47 -17.55
N GLY A 268 -2.15 -1.10 -18.62
CA GLY A 268 -2.95 -2.02 -19.43
C GLY A 268 -3.44 -3.24 -18.64
N LEU A 269 -2.53 -3.86 -17.87
CA LEU A 269 -2.87 -4.99 -17.01
C LEU A 269 -3.85 -4.59 -15.89
N ALA A 270 -3.75 -3.38 -15.37
CA ALA A 270 -4.66 -2.88 -14.33
C ALA A 270 -6.12 -2.80 -14.82
N VAL A 271 -6.37 -2.59 -16.10
CA VAL A 271 -7.72 -2.64 -16.68
C VAL A 271 -8.34 -4.04 -16.53
N HIS A 272 -7.56 -5.09 -16.84
CA HIS A 272 -8.00 -6.48 -16.73
C HIS A 272 -8.24 -6.88 -15.27
N PHE A 273 -7.37 -6.46 -14.35
CA PHE A 273 -7.60 -6.68 -12.91
C PHE A 273 -8.79 -5.88 -12.37
N THR A 274 -9.05 -4.68 -12.89
CA THR A 274 -10.28 -3.95 -12.52
C THR A 274 -11.53 -4.72 -12.98
N GLN A 275 -11.49 -5.32 -14.16
CA GLN A 275 -12.59 -6.17 -14.64
C GLN A 275 -12.75 -7.45 -13.79
N PHE A 276 -11.63 -8.07 -13.40
CA PHE A 276 -11.65 -9.19 -12.45
C PHE A 276 -12.31 -8.81 -11.12
N LEU A 277 -11.94 -7.66 -10.54
CA LEU A 277 -12.54 -7.18 -9.29
C LEU A 277 -14.03 -6.89 -9.39
N LYS A 278 -14.51 -6.47 -10.57
CA LYS A 278 -15.94 -6.22 -10.81
C LYS A 278 -16.76 -7.48 -10.99
N THR A 279 -16.18 -8.51 -11.61
CA THR A 279 -16.94 -9.67 -12.09
C THR A 279 -16.56 -10.98 -11.43
N GLY A 280 -15.45 -11.03 -10.69
CA GLY A 280 -14.87 -12.28 -10.17
C GLY A 280 -14.31 -13.20 -11.27
N LYS A 281 -14.32 -12.78 -12.54
CA LYS A 281 -13.91 -13.63 -13.67
C LYS A 281 -12.48 -13.34 -14.10
N ILE A 282 -11.69 -14.40 -14.19
CA ILE A 282 -10.32 -14.36 -14.70
C ILE A 282 -10.37 -14.39 -16.24
N ASP A 283 -9.69 -13.49 -16.89
CA ASP A 283 -9.53 -13.47 -18.34
C ASP A 283 -8.15 -14.00 -18.79
N LYS A 284 -7.95 -14.10 -20.12
CA LYS A 284 -6.69 -14.58 -20.70
C LYS A 284 -5.46 -13.73 -20.36
N TYR A 285 -5.63 -12.51 -19.88
CA TYR A 285 -4.54 -11.60 -19.53
C TYR A 285 -4.22 -11.58 -18.04
N THR A 286 -5.09 -12.12 -17.21
CA THR A 286 -4.88 -12.23 -15.76
C THR A 286 -4.60 -13.66 -15.31
N CYS A 287 -5.02 -14.67 -16.08
CA CYS A 287 -4.93 -16.09 -15.70
C CYS A 287 -3.52 -16.53 -15.27
N GLY A 288 -2.50 -16.14 -16.02
CA GLY A 288 -1.12 -16.54 -15.72
C GLY A 288 -0.60 -16.05 -14.37
N TRP A 289 -1.13 -14.97 -13.84
CA TRP A 289 -0.73 -14.45 -12.52
C TRP A 289 -1.33 -15.23 -11.38
N PHE A 290 -2.47 -15.89 -11.58
CA PHE A 290 -3.10 -16.77 -10.62
C PHE A 290 -2.61 -18.22 -10.70
N GLU A 291 -2.10 -18.65 -11.84
CA GLU A 291 -1.65 -20.03 -12.08
C GLU A 291 -0.18 -20.31 -11.73
N GLY A 292 0.53 -19.33 -11.15
CA GLY A 292 1.84 -19.58 -10.57
C GLY A 292 3.02 -19.54 -11.52
N TRP A 293 3.06 -18.60 -12.40
CA TRP A 293 4.25 -18.24 -13.18
C TRP A 293 5.50 -17.99 -12.33
N THR A 294 5.27 -17.72 -11.04
CA THR A 294 6.32 -17.47 -10.04
C THR A 294 6.58 -18.69 -9.17
N SER A 295 5.97 -19.80 -9.44
CA SER A 295 5.77 -20.93 -8.53
C SER A 295 7.02 -21.75 -8.21
N SER A 296 8.08 -21.67 -8.99
CA SER A 296 9.29 -22.47 -8.71
C SER A 296 9.92 -22.16 -7.34
N ARG A 297 9.58 -21.01 -6.74
CA ARG A 297 10.09 -20.60 -5.42
C ARG A 297 9.12 -20.85 -4.25
N TYR A 298 7.85 -21.12 -4.51
CA TYR A 298 6.81 -21.14 -3.47
C TYR A 298 6.17 -22.52 -3.25
N GLY A 299 6.74 -23.58 -3.75
CA GLY A 299 6.51 -25.00 -3.43
C GLY A 299 5.07 -25.52 -3.26
N SER A 300 4.12 -24.66 -2.95
CA SER A 300 2.75 -25.02 -2.60
C SER A 300 1.71 -24.70 -3.68
N PHE A 301 2.12 -24.12 -4.80
CA PHE A 301 1.17 -23.71 -5.85
C PHE A 301 0.54 -24.92 -6.56
N GLY A 302 1.26 -26.02 -6.67
CA GLY A 302 0.68 -27.27 -7.17
C GLY A 302 -0.51 -27.75 -6.33
N SER A 303 -0.44 -27.56 -4.99
CA SER A 303 -1.52 -27.91 -4.08
C SER A 303 -2.69 -26.91 -4.13
N LEU A 304 -2.42 -25.61 -4.31
CA LEU A 304 -3.46 -24.60 -4.53
C LEU A 304 -4.16 -24.82 -5.87
N ARG A 305 -3.41 -25.05 -6.95
CA ARG A 305 -3.96 -25.42 -8.26
C ARG A 305 -4.83 -26.66 -8.19
N ALA A 306 -4.42 -27.70 -7.50
CA ALA A 306 -5.19 -28.92 -7.33
C ALA A 306 -6.47 -28.69 -6.50
N LYS A 307 -6.37 -27.87 -5.43
CA LYS A 307 -7.49 -27.55 -4.54
C LYS A 307 -8.56 -26.72 -5.26
N TYR A 308 -8.16 -25.76 -6.10
CA TYR A 308 -9.06 -24.80 -6.74
C TYR A 308 -9.40 -25.13 -8.19
N SER A 309 -8.69 -26.05 -8.84
CA SER A 309 -9.04 -26.51 -10.21
C SER A 309 -10.41 -27.15 -10.29
N ARG A 310 -10.97 -27.61 -9.18
CA ARG A 310 -12.33 -28.17 -9.13
C ARG A 310 -13.42 -27.12 -9.03
N THR A 311 -13.13 -25.94 -8.45
CA THR A 311 -14.12 -24.88 -8.20
C THR A 311 -13.95 -23.67 -9.11
N PHE A 312 -12.73 -23.38 -9.52
CA PHE A 312 -12.41 -22.31 -10.43
C PHE A 312 -11.65 -22.87 -11.64
N ARG A 313 -12.38 -23.26 -12.67
CA ARG A 313 -11.77 -23.31 -14.00
C ARG A 313 -11.67 -21.86 -14.48
N PRO A 314 -10.44 -21.30 -14.65
CA PRO A 314 -10.29 -20.01 -15.27
C PRO A 314 -10.98 -20.08 -16.62
N ILE A 315 -12.04 -19.31 -16.82
CA ILE A 315 -12.74 -19.29 -18.09
C ILE A 315 -11.73 -18.73 -19.11
N GLY A 316 -11.22 -19.61 -19.99
CA GLY A 316 -10.35 -19.24 -21.08
C GLY A 316 -8.84 -19.42 -20.89
N CYS A 317 -8.35 -20.04 -19.81
CA CYS A 317 -6.94 -20.43 -19.70
C CYS A 317 -6.65 -21.76 -20.42
N GLN A 318 -6.76 -21.73 -21.75
CA GLN A 318 -6.19 -22.75 -22.61
C GLN A 318 -4.68 -22.47 -22.83
N GLN A 319 -3.93 -23.45 -23.30
CA GLN A 319 -2.50 -23.27 -23.61
C GLN A 319 -2.24 -22.10 -24.57
N SER A 320 -3.13 -21.88 -25.54
CA SER A 320 -3.12 -20.73 -26.44
C SER A 320 -3.22 -19.39 -25.68
N SER A 321 -4.11 -19.31 -24.69
CA SER A 321 -4.27 -18.11 -23.86
C SER A 321 -3.04 -17.81 -23.00
N LEU A 322 -2.32 -18.84 -22.56
CA LEU A 322 -1.05 -18.66 -21.84
C LEU A 322 0.06 -18.14 -22.75
N ASN A 323 0.09 -18.58 -24.02
CA ASN A 323 1.06 -18.08 -25.00
C ASN A 323 0.80 -16.61 -25.34
N ASP A 324 -0.46 -16.23 -25.57
CA ASP A 324 -0.88 -14.84 -25.79
C ASP A 324 -0.52 -13.95 -24.59
N PHE A 325 -0.77 -14.46 -23.38
CA PHE A 325 -0.41 -13.79 -22.14
C PHE A 325 1.09 -13.57 -22.06
N LYS A 326 1.91 -14.60 -22.31
CA LYS A 326 3.37 -14.50 -22.32
C LYS A 326 3.85 -13.45 -23.30
N ALA A 327 3.42 -13.54 -24.56
CA ALA A 327 3.82 -12.60 -25.59
C ALA A 327 3.48 -11.15 -25.24
N ARG A 328 2.31 -10.90 -24.65
CA ARG A 328 1.86 -9.55 -24.29
C ARG A 328 2.57 -8.97 -23.07
N TYR A 329 2.92 -9.80 -22.10
CA TYR A 329 3.49 -9.35 -20.82
C TYR A 329 4.92 -9.82 -20.57
N GLU A 330 5.62 -10.23 -21.63
CA GLU A 330 7.03 -10.65 -21.55
C GLU A 330 7.90 -9.65 -20.78
N ILE A 331 7.70 -8.36 -21.05
CA ILE A 331 8.43 -7.29 -20.36
C ILE A 331 8.15 -7.22 -18.84
N LEU A 332 7.07 -7.86 -18.37
CA LEU A 332 6.66 -7.88 -16.97
C LEU A 332 7.00 -9.19 -16.26
N LEU A 333 7.35 -10.23 -17.00
CA LEU A 333 7.76 -11.52 -16.46
C LEU A 333 9.16 -11.45 -15.87
#